data_b196a513311f24a435c32c632da60bc0
#
_entry.id   b196a513311f24a435c32c632da60bc0
#
_cell.length_a   1.000
_cell.length_b   1.000
_cell.length_c   1.000
_cell.angle_alpha   90.00
_cell.angle_beta   90.00
_cell.angle_gamma   90.00
#
_symmetry.space_group_name_H-M   'P 1'
#
loop_
_entity.id
_entity.type
_entity.pdbx_description
1 polymer ?
#
loop_
_entity_poly.entity_id
_entity_poly.type
_entity_poly.pdbx_seq_one_letter_code
_entity_poly.pdbx_strand_id
1 'polypeptide(L)'
;PRHAHLRSTNSFGKAFRLNVESSDPRYSFHYNGTDGSLYVFEAPIDMLSYISMNPRQWQEHSYVACCGTSPIPVMQMLKPDTQIVYLCLDNDDAGHKASERMAEQLRERGVMTERLVPELKDWNEDLLRAQKEELALCLSL
;
A
#
# COMPACT_ATOMS: atom_id res chain seq x y z
N PRO A 1 -15.65 -15.15 -1.02
CA PRO A 1 -14.34 -14.45 -0.96
C PRO A 1 -13.35 -15.26 -0.14
N ARG A 2 -12.07 -15.25 -0.53
CA ARG A 2 -11.00 -15.95 0.18
C ARG A 2 -10.28 -15.09 1.20
N HIS A 3 -10.48 -13.78 1.13
CA HIS A 3 -9.98 -12.79 2.08
C HIS A 3 -10.97 -11.66 2.23
N ALA A 4 -11.16 -11.18 3.45
CA ALA A 4 -11.90 -9.98 3.75
C ALA A 4 -11.24 -9.21 4.90
N HIS A 5 -11.11 -7.91 4.72
CA HIS A 5 -10.56 -6.98 5.70
C HIS A 5 -11.62 -5.97 6.10
N LEU A 6 -11.75 -5.76 7.40
CA LEU A 6 -12.69 -4.83 8.01
C LEU A 6 -11.93 -3.63 8.58
N ARG A 7 -12.48 -2.45 8.34
CA ARG A 7 -12.02 -1.19 8.92
C ARG A 7 -13.22 -0.41 9.43
N SER A 8 -13.11 0.15 10.63
CA SER A 8 -14.14 1.07 11.14
C SER A 8 -14.19 2.36 10.33
N THR A 9 -15.40 2.87 10.11
CA THR A 9 -15.65 4.16 9.44
C THR A 9 -16.09 5.25 10.40
N ASN A 10 -16.16 4.95 11.71
CA ASN A 10 -16.61 5.88 12.74
C ASN A 10 -15.58 7.01 12.97
N SER A 11 -16.10 8.22 13.15
CA SER A 11 -15.31 9.40 13.49
C SER A 11 -15.04 9.53 14.99
N PHE A 12 -15.72 8.75 15.82
CA PHE A 12 -15.64 8.78 17.28
C PHE A 12 -15.31 7.40 17.83
N GLY A 13 -14.54 7.37 18.91
CA GLY A 13 -14.15 6.16 19.60
C GLY A 13 -12.90 5.50 18.99
N LYS A 14 -12.64 4.27 19.43
CA LYS A 14 -11.46 3.51 19.02
C LYS A 14 -11.68 2.91 17.63
N ALA A 15 -10.86 3.34 16.65
CA ALA A 15 -10.84 2.72 15.33
C ALA A 15 -10.32 1.29 15.42
N PHE A 16 -10.89 0.39 14.62
CA PHE A 16 -10.39 -0.98 14.50
C PHE A 16 -10.13 -1.37 13.05
N ARG A 17 -9.18 -2.27 12.90
CA ARG A 17 -8.89 -2.97 11.64
C ARG A 17 -8.73 -4.44 11.99
N LEU A 18 -9.37 -5.30 11.20
CA LEU A 18 -9.22 -6.73 11.43
C LEU A 18 -9.47 -7.51 10.13
N ASN A 19 -8.77 -8.62 9.97
CA ASN A 19 -9.12 -9.59 8.94
C ASN A 19 -10.26 -10.46 9.44
N VAL A 20 -11.23 -10.73 8.57
CA VAL A 20 -12.31 -11.68 8.91
C VAL A 20 -11.68 -13.03 9.20
N GLU A 21 -12.21 -13.73 10.20
CA GLU A 21 -11.76 -15.08 10.57
C GLU A 21 -11.70 -16.00 9.34
N SER A 22 -10.66 -16.82 9.27
CA SER A 22 -10.37 -17.70 8.12
C SER A 22 -10.00 -16.96 6.82
N SER A 23 -9.73 -15.66 6.86
CA SER A 23 -9.17 -14.95 5.69
C SER A 23 -7.78 -15.47 5.35
N ASP A 24 -7.57 -15.72 4.06
CA ASP A 24 -6.27 -16.12 3.55
C ASP A 24 -5.49 -14.91 3.05
N PRO A 25 -4.39 -14.51 3.70
CA PRO A 25 -3.61 -13.32 3.32
C PRO A 25 -3.01 -13.40 1.91
N ARG A 26 -2.89 -14.58 1.33
CA ARG A 26 -2.45 -14.75 -0.06
C ARG A 26 -3.39 -14.10 -1.08
N TYR A 27 -4.64 -13.85 -0.71
CA TYR A 27 -5.66 -13.24 -1.57
C TYR A 27 -6.00 -11.80 -1.16
N SER A 28 -5.01 -11.07 -0.66
CA SER A 28 -5.15 -9.65 -0.30
C SER A 28 -5.57 -8.78 -1.49
N PHE A 29 -6.08 -7.60 -1.20
CA PHE A 29 -6.51 -6.62 -2.20
C PHE A 29 -5.34 -6.25 -3.13
N HIS A 30 -5.51 -6.44 -4.44
CA HIS A 30 -4.43 -6.25 -5.41
C HIS A 30 -4.93 -5.87 -6.80
N TYR A 31 -4.01 -5.39 -7.62
CA TYR A 31 -4.17 -5.17 -9.04
C TYR A 31 -2.94 -5.70 -9.78
N ASN A 32 -3.15 -6.39 -10.89
CA ASN A 32 -2.09 -6.93 -11.73
C ASN A 32 -1.89 -6.04 -12.96
N GLY A 33 -0.76 -5.35 -13.00
CA GLY A 33 -0.29 -4.62 -14.17
C GLY A 33 0.56 -5.50 -15.11
N THR A 34 1.17 -4.85 -16.08
CA THR A 34 1.91 -5.48 -17.19
C THR A 34 3.41 -5.19 -17.19
N ASP A 35 3.86 -4.16 -16.46
CA ASP A 35 5.29 -3.91 -16.29
C ASP A 35 5.90 -4.74 -15.14
N GLY A 36 7.19 -4.68 -14.96
CA GLY A 36 7.90 -5.43 -13.93
C GLY A 36 7.91 -4.78 -12.56
N SER A 37 7.01 -3.83 -12.26
CA SER A 37 6.96 -3.12 -10.99
C SER A 37 5.81 -3.58 -10.10
N LEU A 38 6.07 -3.64 -8.78
CA LEU A 38 5.06 -3.96 -7.76
C LEU A 38 5.13 -2.92 -6.63
N TYR A 39 4.02 -2.27 -6.35
CA TYR A 39 3.85 -1.31 -5.26
C TYR A 39 3.12 -1.96 -4.08
N VAL A 40 3.66 -1.83 -2.88
CA VAL A 40 3.22 -2.54 -1.67
C VAL A 40 2.75 -1.56 -0.61
N PHE A 41 1.54 -1.75 -0.10
CA PHE A 41 0.89 -0.88 0.90
C PHE A 41 0.41 -1.69 2.11
N GLU A 42 0.21 -1.03 3.26
CA GLU A 42 -0.38 -1.67 4.44
C GLU A 42 -1.90 -1.86 4.30
N ALA A 43 -2.61 -0.88 3.73
CA ALA A 43 -4.06 -0.90 3.61
C ALA A 43 -4.55 -0.55 2.21
N PRO A 44 -5.72 -1.09 1.78
CA PRO A 44 -6.32 -0.75 0.50
C PRO A 44 -6.54 0.75 0.29
N ILE A 45 -6.91 1.49 1.35
CA ILE A 45 -7.14 2.94 1.27
C ILE A 45 -5.85 3.69 0.90
N ASP A 46 -4.70 3.25 1.41
CA ASP A 46 -3.41 3.87 1.11
C ASP A 46 -2.97 3.59 -0.33
N MET A 47 -3.18 2.37 -0.80
CA MET A 47 -2.96 2.00 -2.19
C MET A 47 -3.79 2.88 -3.15
N LEU A 48 -5.09 3.01 -2.88
CA LEU A 48 -5.99 3.83 -3.71
C LEU A 48 -5.64 5.32 -3.63
N SER A 49 -5.24 5.81 -2.46
CA SER A 49 -4.78 7.19 -2.27
C SER A 49 -3.51 7.49 -3.07
N TYR A 50 -2.54 6.59 -3.02
CA TYR A 50 -1.31 6.71 -3.81
C TYR A 50 -1.61 6.74 -5.32
N ILE A 51 -2.44 5.83 -5.83
CA ILE A 51 -2.85 5.80 -7.24
C ILE A 51 -3.56 7.09 -7.62
N SER A 52 -4.43 7.62 -6.75
CA SER A 52 -5.15 8.88 -7.00
C SER A 52 -4.21 10.08 -7.13
N MET A 53 -3.12 10.12 -6.35
CA MET A 53 -2.09 11.16 -6.44
C MET A 53 -1.10 10.93 -7.58
N ASN A 54 -0.98 9.69 -8.08
CA ASN A 54 -0.05 9.29 -9.13
C ASN A 54 -0.78 8.55 -10.26
N PRO A 55 -1.73 9.21 -10.96
CA PRO A 55 -2.62 8.51 -11.89
C PRO A 55 -1.96 8.16 -13.22
N ARG A 56 -0.80 8.75 -13.54
CA ARG A 56 -0.12 8.51 -14.80
C ARG A 56 0.37 7.08 -14.89
N GLN A 57 -0.09 6.34 -15.92
CA GLN A 57 0.31 4.96 -16.20
C GLN A 57 0.06 3.97 -15.05
N TRP A 58 -0.83 4.30 -14.10
CA TRP A 58 -1.08 3.44 -12.95
C TRP A 58 -1.49 2.02 -13.34
N GLN A 59 -2.18 1.84 -14.47
CA GLN A 59 -2.64 0.54 -14.96
C GLN A 59 -1.50 -0.38 -15.44
N GLU A 60 -0.34 0.17 -15.71
CA GLU A 60 0.83 -0.61 -16.12
C GLU A 60 1.51 -1.30 -14.93
N HIS A 61 1.41 -0.71 -13.74
CA HIS A 61 2.02 -1.21 -12.51
C HIS A 61 1.15 -2.23 -11.78
N SER A 62 1.78 -3.12 -11.03
CA SER A 62 1.10 -4.01 -10.10
C SER A 62 1.06 -3.41 -8.70
N TYR A 63 0.01 -3.70 -7.94
CA TYR A 63 -0.21 -3.16 -6.59
C TYR A 63 -0.75 -4.23 -5.67
N VAL A 64 -0.36 -4.19 -4.40
CA VAL A 64 -0.90 -5.05 -3.34
C VAL A 64 -1.01 -4.29 -2.01
N ALA A 65 -2.13 -4.48 -1.32
CA ALA A 65 -2.32 -4.04 0.05
C ALA A 65 -2.28 -5.26 0.98
N CYS A 66 -1.32 -5.29 1.89
CA CYS A 66 -1.07 -6.44 2.76
C CYS A 66 -2.13 -6.63 3.86
N CYS A 67 -2.96 -5.60 4.10
CA CYS A 67 -3.88 -5.55 5.23
C CYS A 67 -3.15 -5.73 6.57
N GLY A 68 -1.99 -5.11 6.69
CA GLY A 68 -1.02 -5.17 7.78
C GLY A 68 0.42 -5.17 7.26
N THR A 69 1.33 -5.74 8.02
CA THR A 69 2.77 -5.74 7.73
C THR A 69 3.33 -7.12 7.34
N SER A 70 2.44 -8.07 6.99
CA SER A 70 2.83 -9.42 6.55
C SER A 70 3.45 -9.39 5.16
N PRO A 71 4.58 -10.09 4.92
CA PRO A 71 5.18 -10.22 3.60
C PRO A 71 4.46 -11.22 2.69
N ILE A 72 3.55 -12.05 3.21
CA ILE A 72 2.89 -13.12 2.45
C ILE A 72 2.21 -12.61 1.18
N PRO A 73 1.40 -11.52 1.21
CA PRO A 73 0.78 -11.01 -0.01
C PRO A 73 1.78 -10.54 -1.06
N VAL A 74 2.90 -9.96 -0.62
CA VAL A 74 3.97 -9.50 -1.52
C VAL A 74 4.59 -10.68 -2.24
N MET A 75 4.97 -11.72 -1.49
CA MET A 75 5.60 -12.92 -2.05
C MET A 75 4.67 -13.65 -3.03
N GLN A 76 3.36 -13.62 -2.78
CA GLN A 76 2.34 -14.18 -3.68
C GLN A 76 2.20 -13.41 -5.00
N MET A 77 2.48 -12.11 -4.98
CA MET A 77 2.40 -11.22 -6.15
C MET A 77 3.64 -11.25 -7.04
N LEU A 78 4.76 -11.80 -6.56
CA LEU A 78 5.99 -11.86 -7.34
C LEU A 78 5.81 -12.78 -8.57
N LYS A 79 6.21 -12.25 -9.72
CA LYS A 79 6.23 -12.95 -11.00
C LYS A 79 7.68 -13.12 -11.47
N PRO A 80 7.97 -14.04 -12.41
CA PRO A 80 9.33 -14.19 -12.96
C PRO A 80 9.89 -12.90 -13.60
N ASP A 81 9.03 -12.01 -14.08
CA ASP A 81 9.37 -10.74 -14.70
C ASP A 81 9.34 -9.55 -13.74
N THR A 82 9.06 -9.78 -12.45
CA THR A 82 9.14 -8.70 -11.43
C THR A 82 10.58 -8.24 -11.27
N GLN A 83 10.84 -6.98 -11.58
CA GLN A 83 12.17 -6.37 -11.56
C GLN A 83 12.39 -5.54 -10.29
N ILE A 84 11.37 -4.80 -9.87
CA ILE A 84 11.46 -3.88 -8.75
C ILE A 84 10.19 -3.91 -7.90
N VAL A 85 10.37 -3.85 -6.58
CA VAL A 85 9.30 -3.71 -5.60
C VAL A 85 9.45 -2.39 -4.86
N TYR A 86 8.43 -1.55 -4.94
CA TYR A 86 8.33 -0.30 -4.19
C TYR A 86 7.60 -0.56 -2.88
N LEU A 87 8.28 -0.38 -1.76
CA LEU A 87 7.74 -0.57 -0.42
C LEU A 87 7.15 0.75 0.07
N CYS A 88 5.82 0.87 -0.02
CA CYS A 88 5.05 2.08 0.26
C CYS A 88 4.26 1.96 1.58
N LEU A 89 4.84 1.31 2.60
CA LEU A 89 4.22 1.12 3.90
C LEU A 89 4.15 2.45 4.67
N ASP A 90 3.40 2.46 5.77
CA ASP A 90 3.19 3.67 6.59
C ASP A 90 4.51 4.28 7.10
N ASN A 91 4.47 5.58 7.36
CA ASN A 91 5.60 6.34 7.92
C ASN A 91 5.56 6.28 9.45
N ASP A 92 5.70 5.08 9.97
CA ASP A 92 5.82 4.81 11.41
C ASP A 92 6.81 3.67 11.67
N ASP A 93 7.10 3.39 12.95
CA ASP A 93 8.09 2.39 13.33
C ASP A 93 7.75 0.99 12.79
N ALA A 94 6.47 0.63 12.77
CA ALA A 94 6.02 -0.68 12.27
C ALA A 94 6.23 -0.77 10.76
N GLY A 95 5.87 0.27 10.00
CA GLY A 95 6.05 0.36 8.56
C GLY A 95 7.54 0.34 8.17
N HIS A 96 8.40 1.04 8.91
CA HIS A 96 9.85 1.04 8.66
C HIS A 96 10.45 -0.34 8.88
N LYS A 97 10.20 -0.98 10.03
CA LYS A 97 10.69 -2.33 10.34
C LYS A 97 10.18 -3.39 9.36
N ALA A 98 8.90 -3.28 8.96
CA ALA A 98 8.33 -4.21 7.98
C ALA A 98 8.97 -4.03 6.61
N SER A 99 9.21 -2.79 6.18
CA SER A 99 9.89 -2.48 4.92
C SER A 99 11.31 -3.04 4.89
N GLU A 100 12.08 -2.89 5.95
CA GLU A 100 13.44 -3.45 6.06
C GLU A 100 13.43 -4.98 5.94
N ARG A 101 12.53 -5.66 6.67
CA ARG A 101 12.39 -7.13 6.57
C ARG A 101 12.00 -7.59 5.17
N MET A 102 11.03 -6.90 4.55
CA MET A 102 10.59 -7.24 3.20
C MET A 102 11.72 -7.01 2.18
N ALA A 103 12.44 -5.90 2.29
CA ALA A 103 13.58 -5.60 1.43
C ALA A 103 14.67 -6.67 1.51
N GLU A 104 14.98 -7.15 2.70
CA GLU A 104 15.94 -8.24 2.89
C GLU A 104 15.50 -9.53 2.22
N GLN A 105 14.25 -9.96 2.46
CA GLN A 105 13.68 -11.16 1.85
C GLN A 105 13.62 -11.07 0.31
N LEU A 106 13.30 -9.90 -0.24
CA LEU A 106 13.24 -9.67 -1.68
C LEU A 106 14.64 -9.66 -2.31
N ARG A 107 15.61 -9.09 -1.62
CA ARG A 107 17.02 -9.09 -2.05
C ARG A 107 17.58 -10.51 -2.13
N GLU A 108 17.25 -11.38 -1.18
CA GLU A 108 17.62 -12.81 -1.22
C GLU A 108 17.05 -13.52 -2.47
N ARG A 109 15.95 -13.02 -3.02
CA ARG A 109 15.34 -13.53 -4.26
C ARG A 109 15.83 -12.81 -5.53
N GLY A 110 16.79 -11.90 -5.42
CA GLY A 110 17.33 -11.15 -6.55
C GLY A 110 16.42 -10.03 -7.07
N VAL A 111 15.42 -9.60 -6.29
CA VAL A 111 14.50 -8.53 -6.66
C VAL A 111 14.98 -7.19 -6.09
N MET A 112 15.03 -6.16 -6.92
CA MET A 112 15.36 -4.81 -6.47
C MET A 112 14.23 -4.23 -5.62
N THR A 113 14.59 -3.43 -4.63
CA THR A 113 13.63 -2.76 -3.76
C THR A 113 13.93 -1.28 -3.61
N GLU A 114 12.89 -0.48 -3.53
CA GLU A 114 12.96 0.94 -3.19
C GLU A 114 11.90 1.27 -2.15
N ARG A 115 12.25 2.10 -1.17
CA ARG A 115 11.32 2.55 -0.13
C ARG A 115 10.74 3.90 -0.53
N LEU A 116 9.42 3.96 -0.66
CA LEU A 116 8.66 5.20 -0.81
C LEU A 116 7.93 5.50 0.48
N VAL A 117 8.18 6.66 1.07
CA VAL A 117 7.62 7.07 2.37
C VAL A 117 6.62 8.20 2.16
N PRO A 118 5.38 8.11 2.69
CA PRO A 118 4.47 9.25 2.68
C PRO A 118 5.05 10.39 3.55
N GLU A 119 4.67 11.62 3.27
CA GLU A 119 5.13 12.78 4.04
C GLU A 119 4.48 12.83 5.44
N LEU A 120 3.20 12.47 5.53
CA LEU A 120 2.48 12.29 6.78
C LEU A 120 2.59 10.83 7.24
N LYS A 121 1.64 10.36 8.03
CA LYS A 121 1.69 9.00 8.55
C LYS A 121 1.45 7.95 7.46
N ASP A 122 0.51 8.19 6.60
CA ASP A 122 0.10 7.27 5.52
C ASP A 122 -0.31 8.03 4.25
N TRP A 123 -0.47 7.32 3.15
CA TRP A 123 -0.81 7.91 1.85
C TRP A 123 -2.21 8.51 1.83
N ASN A 124 -3.13 8.01 2.64
CA ASN A 124 -4.46 8.60 2.76
C ASN A 124 -4.41 9.98 3.41
N GLU A 125 -3.59 10.18 4.43
CA GLU A 125 -3.37 11.50 5.04
C GLU A 125 -2.74 12.48 4.04
N ASP A 126 -1.76 12.04 3.24
CA ASP A 126 -1.15 12.85 2.19
C ASP A 126 -2.20 13.30 1.15
N LEU A 127 -3.06 12.38 0.69
CA LEU A 127 -4.14 12.70 -0.24
C LEU A 127 -5.11 13.73 0.35
N LEU A 128 -5.54 13.53 1.58
CA LEU A 128 -6.48 14.45 2.26
C LEU A 128 -5.87 15.84 2.44
N ARG A 129 -4.59 15.94 2.74
CA ARG A 129 -3.89 17.22 2.79
C ARG A 129 -3.86 17.90 1.42
N ALA A 130 -3.48 17.17 0.38
CA ALA A 130 -3.44 17.71 -0.98
C ALA A 130 -4.80 18.21 -1.45
N GLN A 131 -5.89 17.50 -1.15
CA GLN A 131 -7.25 17.93 -1.46
C GLN A 131 -7.66 19.19 -0.71
N LYS A 132 -7.28 19.33 0.56
CA LYS A 132 -7.54 20.55 1.35
C LYS A 132 -6.78 21.77 0.80
N GLU A 133 -5.54 21.57 0.42
CA GLU A 133 -4.70 22.63 -0.16
C GLU A 133 -5.26 23.08 -1.53
N GLU A 134 -5.69 22.14 -2.37
CA GLU A 134 -6.33 22.43 -3.66
C GLU A 134 -7.64 23.20 -3.47
N LEU A 135 -8.49 22.78 -2.53
CA LEU A 135 -9.74 23.45 -2.21
C LEU A 135 -9.49 24.87 -1.69
N ALA A 136 -8.54 25.06 -0.79
CA ALA A 136 -8.16 26.36 -0.25
C ALA A 136 -7.68 27.30 -1.36
N LEU A 137 -6.89 26.79 -2.31
CA LEU A 137 -6.43 27.57 -3.47
C LEU A 137 -7.60 27.99 -4.37
N CYS A 138 -8.54 27.09 -4.66
CA CYS A 138 -9.74 27.39 -5.44
C CYS A 138 -10.62 28.46 -4.76
N LEU A 139 -10.76 28.43 -3.44
CA LEU A 139 -11.56 29.41 -2.69
C LEU A 139 -10.88 30.77 -2.54
N SER A 140 -9.57 30.88 -2.78
CA SER A 140 -8.82 32.15 -2.73
C SER A 140 -8.82 32.91 -4.05
N LEU A 141 -9.34 32.31 -5.12
CA LEU A 141 -9.53 32.93 -6.41
C LEU A 141 -10.88 33.64 -6.45
#